data_26853fb1452f83051a0338c02fcaecc0
#
_entry.id   26853fb1452f83051a0338c02fcaecc0
#
_cell.length_a   1.000
_cell.length_b   1.000
_cell.length_c   1.000
_cell.angle_alpha   90.00
_cell.angle_beta   90.00
_cell.angle_gamma   90.00
#
_symmetry.space_group_name_H-M   'P 1'
#
loop_
_entity.id
_entity.type
_entity.pdbx_description
1 polymer ?
#
loop_
_entity_poly.entity_id
_entity_poly.type
_entity_poly.pdbx_seq_one_letter_code
_entity_poly.pdbx_strand_id
1 'polypeptide(L)'
;VRQYAGKVSTSKGASTSMMTSSQTANRTGGLLPGDAKPSLPAAQKKESSFDPKEYNKEALSEKSVKTFNDVKGCDEAKQELQEIVEYLKNPELFTRLGGKLPKGVLLSGPPGTGKTLLARAVAGEAGVPFFYRAGSEFEEMFVGVGSKRVRQLFSAAKKKTPCIVFIDEIDAVGTSRKAFETQSRKTLNQLLTEMDGFEQNEGIIVIAATNITEQLDPALTRPGRFDRLIHVPNPDIGGRREILAHYLADKPVEA
;
A
#
# COMPACT_ATOMS: atom_id res chain seq x y z
N VAL A 1 -54.54 19.19 5.34
CA VAL A 1 -55.86 18.57 5.31
C VAL A 1 -55.78 17.29 4.52
N ARG A 2 -56.04 16.23 5.15
CA ARG A 2 -56.46 14.84 4.90
C ARG A 2 -55.46 13.77 5.30
N GLN A 3 -55.80 13.22 6.46
CA GLN A 3 -55.50 11.88 6.97
C GLN A 3 -56.04 10.81 6.03
N TYR A 4 -55.37 9.66 5.96
CA TYR A 4 -56.00 8.36 5.88
C TYR A 4 -55.19 7.34 6.68
N ALA A 5 -55.85 6.81 7.68
CA ALA A 5 -55.48 5.69 8.51
C ALA A 5 -56.19 4.42 8.02
N GLY A 6 -55.65 3.29 8.35
CA GLY A 6 -56.30 1.98 8.33
C GLY A 6 -55.45 0.92 7.63
N LYS A 7 -55.29 -0.31 8.08
CA LYS A 7 -55.82 -1.12 9.18
C LYS A 7 -54.91 -2.33 9.36
N VAL A 8 -54.75 -2.73 10.60
CA VAL A 8 -54.19 -3.98 11.12
C VAL A 8 -55.04 -5.18 10.65
N SER A 9 -54.43 -6.32 10.32
CA SER A 9 -55.07 -7.62 10.53
C SER A 9 -54.01 -8.66 10.96
N THR A 10 -54.21 -9.13 12.14
CA THR A 10 -53.65 -10.30 12.81
C THR A 10 -54.36 -11.56 12.32
N SER A 11 -53.62 -12.66 12.11
CA SER A 11 -54.22 -14.01 12.25
C SER A 11 -53.20 -14.97 12.89
N LYS A 12 -53.64 -15.49 14.02
CA LYS A 12 -53.10 -16.62 14.80
C LYS A 12 -53.59 -17.95 14.21
N GLY A 13 -52.86 -19.03 14.44
CA GLY A 13 -53.29 -20.42 14.31
C GLY A 13 -52.05 -21.31 14.32
N ALA A 14 -51.63 -21.87 15.41
CA ALA A 14 -52.03 -23.03 16.23
C ALA A 14 -51.54 -24.36 15.62
N SER A 15 -50.51 -24.89 16.28
CA SER A 15 -50.21 -26.27 16.75
C SER A 15 -50.81 -27.47 16.01
N THR A 16 -50.01 -28.50 15.76
CA THR A 16 -50.26 -29.85 16.28
C THR A 16 -49.01 -30.75 16.19
N SER A 17 -48.68 -31.35 17.30
CA SER A 17 -47.70 -32.41 17.52
C SER A 17 -48.24 -33.75 16.99
N MET A 18 -47.39 -34.65 16.52
CA MET A 18 -47.57 -36.10 16.74
C MET A 18 -46.24 -36.84 16.74
N MET A 19 -45.99 -37.44 17.88
CA MET A 19 -45.06 -38.53 18.11
C MET A 19 -45.55 -39.81 17.43
N THR A 20 -44.65 -40.63 16.86
CA THR A 20 -44.78 -42.09 16.91
C THR A 20 -43.39 -42.72 16.92
N SER A 21 -43.18 -43.54 17.92
CA SER A 21 -42.12 -44.47 18.20
C SER A 21 -42.38 -45.83 17.53
N SER A 22 -41.36 -46.53 17.06
CA SER A 22 -41.19 -48.00 17.10
C SER A 22 -39.81 -48.36 16.52
N GLN A 23 -38.85 -48.79 17.28
CA GLN A 23 -38.47 -50.10 17.75
C GLN A 23 -37.94 -51.06 16.64
N THR A 24 -36.64 -51.35 16.83
CA THR A 24 -35.92 -52.63 16.73
C THR A 24 -35.84 -53.37 15.40
N ALA A 25 -34.58 -53.58 14.96
CA ALA A 25 -34.06 -54.93 14.66
C ALA A 25 -32.53 -54.93 14.59
N ASN A 26 -31.98 -55.67 15.50
CA ASN A 26 -30.57 -56.14 15.55
C ASN A 26 -30.32 -57.07 14.35
N ARG A 27 -29.22 -56.84 13.60
CA ARG A 27 -28.56 -57.91 12.83
C ARG A 27 -27.06 -57.70 12.83
N THR A 28 -26.38 -58.51 13.58
CA THR A 28 -24.97 -58.84 13.55
C THR A 28 -24.55 -59.31 12.16
N GLY A 29 -23.51 -58.73 11.61
CA GLY A 29 -22.88 -59.17 10.36
C GLY A 29 -21.45 -58.66 10.27
N GLY A 30 -20.50 -59.57 10.29
CA GLY A 30 -19.08 -59.54 10.44
C GLY A 30 -18.29 -58.41 9.75
N LEU A 31 -17.30 -57.94 10.47
CA LEU A 31 -16.19 -57.17 9.97
C LEU A 31 -15.30 -58.04 9.07
N LEU A 32 -15.09 -57.58 7.84
CA LEU A 32 -13.91 -57.94 7.06
C LEU A 32 -12.93 -56.75 7.13
N PRO A 33 -11.64 -56.96 7.40
CA PRO A 33 -10.63 -55.94 7.37
C PRO A 33 -10.06 -55.82 5.94
N GLY A 34 -10.20 -54.68 5.34
CA GLY A 34 -9.56 -54.42 4.05
C GLY A 34 -10.10 -53.17 3.39
N ASP A 35 -9.28 -52.15 3.38
CA ASP A 35 -9.15 -51.01 2.47
C ASP A 35 -9.06 -49.66 3.19
N ALA A 36 -7.95 -49.55 3.93
CA ALA A 36 -7.45 -48.22 4.26
C ALA A 36 -6.97 -47.57 2.95
N LYS A 37 -7.77 -46.67 2.40
CA LYS A 37 -7.28 -45.75 1.37
C LYS A 37 -6.13 -44.93 1.96
N PRO A 38 -4.95 -44.87 1.27
CA PRO A 38 -3.88 -44.01 1.71
C PRO A 38 -4.37 -42.58 1.66
N SER A 39 -4.42 -41.91 2.81
CA SER A 39 -4.62 -40.46 2.92
C SER A 39 -3.41 -39.81 2.22
N LEU A 40 -3.65 -39.23 1.06
CA LEU A 40 -2.70 -38.34 0.41
C LEU A 40 -2.29 -37.28 1.41
N PRO A 41 -0.99 -37.03 1.63
CA PRO A 41 -0.55 -35.97 2.48
C PRO A 41 -1.09 -34.67 1.90
N ALA A 42 -1.82 -33.90 2.72
CA ALA A 42 -2.26 -32.57 2.37
C ALA A 42 -1.01 -31.80 1.92
N ALA A 43 -0.96 -31.48 0.64
CA ALA A 43 0.06 -30.61 0.10
C ALA A 43 -0.04 -29.29 0.86
N GLN A 44 0.85 -29.08 1.81
CA GLN A 44 1.07 -27.79 2.42
C GLN A 44 1.48 -26.88 1.27
N LYS A 45 0.50 -26.12 0.74
CA LYS A 45 0.78 -24.95 -0.08
C LYS A 45 1.69 -24.09 0.78
N LYS A 46 2.99 -24.08 0.47
CA LYS A 46 3.88 -23.01 0.91
C LYS A 46 3.23 -21.73 0.40
N GLU A 47 2.48 -21.04 1.26
CA GLU A 47 2.11 -19.66 1.01
C GLU A 47 3.44 -18.97 0.77
N SER A 48 3.66 -18.48 -0.45
CA SER A 48 4.80 -17.63 -0.73
C SER A 48 4.68 -16.46 0.24
N SER A 49 5.58 -16.40 1.20
CA SER A 49 5.60 -15.31 2.16
C SER A 49 5.80 -14.04 1.35
N PHE A 50 4.76 -13.20 1.32
CA PHE A 50 4.84 -11.89 0.72
C PHE A 50 5.68 -11.04 1.68
N ASP A 51 6.99 -11.01 1.44
CA ASP A 51 7.91 -10.15 2.17
C ASP A 51 7.98 -8.79 1.47
N PRO A 52 7.64 -7.70 2.16
CA PRO A 52 7.86 -6.36 1.61
C PRO A 52 9.35 -6.18 1.32
N LYS A 53 9.68 -5.75 0.11
CA LYS A 53 11.07 -5.39 -0.21
C LYS A 53 11.47 -4.22 0.66
N GLU A 54 12.27 -4.51 1.66
CA GLU A 54 12.82 -3.53 2.57
C GLU A 54 14.22 -3.15 2.11
N TYR A 55 14.45 -1.85 2.04
CA TYR A 55 15.78 -1.28 1.82
C TYR A 55 16.17 -0.54 3.10
N ASN A 56 17.02 -1.14 3.91
CA ASN A 56 17.53 -0.54 5.12
C ASN A 56 19.00 -0.16 4.92
N LYS A 57 19.42 0.97 5.49
CA LYS A 57 20.82 1.45 5.43
C LYS A 57 21.81 0.41 5.97
N GLU A 58 21.40 -0.39 6.95
CA GLU A 58 22.23 -1.46 7.54
C GLU A 58 22.37 -2.69 6.62
N ALA A 59 21.36 -2.95 5.75
CA ALA A 59 21.38 -4.08 4.82
C ALA A 59 22.04 -3.75 3.48
N LEU A 60 22.24 -2.46 3.18
CA LEU A 60 22.85 -1.97 1.97
C LEU A 60 24.29 -1.53 2.27
N SER A 61 25.24 -1.89 1.41
CA SER A 61 26.59 -1.29 1.47
C SER A 61 26.44 0.23 1.34
N GLU A 62 27.27 1.02 2.04
CA GLU A 62 27.21 2.49 2.02
C GLU A 62 27.16 3.08 0.60
N LYS A 63 27.77 2.41 -0.38
CA LYS A 63 27.74 2.79 -1.80
C LYS A 63 26.38 2.63 -2.49
N SER A 64 25.44 1.91 -1.91
CA SER A 64 24.10 1.67 -2.48
C SER A 64 23.00 2.55 -1.89
N VAL A 65 23.31 3.28 -0.81
CA VAL A 65 22.37 4.25 -0.22
C VAL A 65 22.35 5.50 -1.10
N LYS A 66 21.18 5.79 -1.67
CA LYS A 66 20.97 6.99 -2.48
C LYS A 66 20.63 8.17 -1.58
N THR A 67 21.22 9.33 -1.86
CA THR A 67 21.00 10.61 -1.18
C THR A 67 20.58 11.69 -2.18
N PHE A 68 20.25 12.88 -1.71
CA PHE A 68 19.95 14.00 -2.60
C PHE A 68 21.12 14.40 -3.52
N ASN A 69 22.34 14.03 -3.17
CA ASN A 69 23.51 14.25 -4.02
C ASN A 69 23.49 13.40 -5.31
N ASP A 70 22.83 12.23 -5.26
CA ASP A 70 22.66 11.33 -6.41
C ASP A 70 21.52 11.76 -7.34
N VAL A 71 20.67 12.65 -6.89
CA VAL A 71 19.51 13.14 -7.66
C VAL A 71 19.85 14.49 -8.26
N LYS A 72 19.69 14.63 -9.56
CA LYS A 72 19.99 15.86 -10.31
C LYS A 72 18.80 16.32 -11.12
N GLY A 73 18.67 17.63 -11.35
CA GLY A 73 17.68 18.21 -12.24
C GLY A 73 16.23 18.25 -11.72
N CYS A 74 16.02 18.21 -10.41
CA CYS A 74 14.71 18.35 -9.76
C CYS A 74 14.81 19.10 -8.42
N ASP A 75 15.45 20.26 -8.44
CA ASP A 75 15.81 20.98 -7.21
C ASP A 75 14.57 21.51 -6.45
N GLU A 76 13.53 21.93 -7.14
CA GLU A 76 12.26 22.34 -6.52
C GLU A 76 11.63 21.17 -5.73
N ALA A 77 11.53 20.01 -6.36
CA ALA A 77 11.00 18.82 -5.69
C ALA A 77 11.87 18.36 -4.49
N LYS A 78 13.19 18.54 -4.58
CA LYS A 78 14.10 18.26 -3.44
C LYS A 78 13.85 19.21 -2.28
N GLN A 79 13.67 20.52 -2.56
CA GLN A 79 13.39 21.51 -1.51
C GLN A 79 12.09 21.20 -0.77
N GLU A 80 11.04 20.84 -1.48
CA GLU A 80 9.77 20.45 -0.85
C GLU A 80 9.90 19.17 0.01
N LEU A 81 10.73 18.23 -0.43
CA LEU A 81 10.98 16.98 0.30
C LEU A 81 11.96 17.15 1.46
N GLN A 82 12.73 18.24 1.49
CA GLN A 82 13.68 18.54 2.57
C GLN A 82 12.96 18.67 3.92
N GLU A 83 11.79 19.29 3.95
CA GLU A 83 10.96 19.39 5.16
C GLU A 83 10.61 18.02 5.74
N ILE A 84 10.35 17.05 4.86
CA ILE A 84 10.01 15.67 5.26
C ILE A 84 11.24 14.98 5.86
N VAL A 85 12.41 15.20 5.26
CA VAL A 85 13.68 14.68 5.80
C VAL A 85 13.97 15.27 7.17
N GLU A 86 13.81 16.58 7.34
CA GLU A 86 14.02 17.26 8.62
C GLU A 86 13.10 16.74 9.71
N TYR A 87 11.84 16.50 9.36
CA TYR A 87 10.89 15.88 10.29
C TYR A 87 11.31 14.48 10.70
N LEU A 88 11.64 13.62 9.73
CA LEU A 88 12.04 12.23 10.03
C LEU A 88 13.31 12.19 10.89
N LYS A 89 14.20 13.19 10.76
CA LYS A 89 15.39 13.32 11.59
C LYS A 89 15.07 13.84 13.00
N ASN A 90 14.14 14.79 13.13
CA ASN A 90 13.85 15.50 14.37
C ASN A 90 12.33 15.71 14.60
N PRO A 91 11.54 14.66 14.82
CA PRO A 91 10.08 14.76 14.93
C PRO A 91 9.62 15.62 16.11
N GLU A 92 10.42 15.70 17.19
CA GLU A 92 10.08 16.46 18.39
C GLU A 92 10.00 17.97 18.15
N LEU A 93 10.81 18.52 17.24
CA LEU A 93 10.78 19.95 16.93
C LEU A 93 9.45 20.36 16.30
N PHE A 94 8.93 19.56 15.41
CA PHE A 94 7.66 19.84 14.72
C PHE A 94 6.46 19.66 15.66
N THR A 95 6.51 18.66 16.54
CA THR A 95 5.43 18.40 17.51
C THR A 95 5.30 19.54 18.52
N ARG A 96 6.42 20.10 18.98
CA ARG A 96 6.44 21.27 19.91
C ARG A 96 5.83 22.51 19.30
N LEU A 97 5.98 22.71 18.00
CA LEU A 97 5.45 23.86 17.28
C LEU A 97 3.97 23.67 16.84
N GLY A 98 3.37 22.52 17.17
CA GLY A 98 1.99 22.19 16.75
C GLY A 98 1.86 21.95 15.24
N GLY A 99 2.98 21.75 14.54
CA GLY A 99 2.99 21.44 13.11
C GLY A 99 2.33 20.11 12.85
N LYS A 100 1.47 20.07 11.83
CA LYS A 100 0.87 18.83 11.34
C LYS A 100 1.64 18.38 10.11
N LEU A 101 2.20 17.18 10.17
CA LEU A 101 2.91 16.61 9.03
C LEU A 101 1.97 15.97 8.04
N PRO A 102 2.34 16.00 6.76
CA PRO A 102 1.63 15.24 5.77
C PRO A 102 1.81 13.74 6.07
N LYS A 103 0.71 13.00 6.10
CA LYS A 103 0.75 11.53 6.20
C LYS A 103 1.22 10.91 4.88
N GLY A 104 0.92 11.58 3.78
CA GLY A 104 1.24 11.11 2.46
C GLY A 104 1.65 12.22 1.50
N VAL A 105 2.57 11.87 0.62
CA VAL A 105 3.10 12.72 -0.45
C VAL A 105 2.89 12.02 -1.78
N LEU A 106 2.33 12.72 -2.74
CA LEU A 106 2.13 12.22 -4.09
C LEU A 106 3.13 12.88 -5.05
N LEU A 107 4.05 12.10 -5.59
CA LEU A 107 4.97 12.53 -6.65
C LEU A 107 4.28 12.36 -8.00
N SER A 108 4.11 13.44 -8.74
CA SER A 108 3.49 13.44 -10.07
C SER A 108 4.47 13.89 -11.13
N GLY A 109 4.32 13.39 -12.35
CA GLY A 109 5.13 13.85 -13.47
C GLY A 109 5.35 12.78 -14.54
N PRO A 110 5.96 13.14 -15.67
CA PRO A 110 6.20 12.22 -16.78
C PRO A 110 7.02 10.98 -16.37
N PRO A 111 6.89 9.86 -17.10
CA PRO A 111 7.73 8.69 -16.84
C PRO A 111 9.21 9.04 -17.07
N GLY A 112 10.10 8.38 -16.31
CA GLY A 112 11.54 8.58 -16.45
C GLY A 112 12.13 9.83 -15.79
N THR A 113 11.34 10.64 -15.08
CA THR A 113 11.83 11.85 -14.38
C THR A 113 12.55 11.58 -13.05
N GLY A 114 12.66 10.31 -12.63
CA GLY A 114 13.42 9.93 -11.43
C GLY A 114 12.62 9.93 -10.13
N LYS A 115 11.29 9.88 -10.16
CA LYS A 115 10.40 9.86 -8.96
C LYS A 115 10.80 8.76 -7.96
N THR A 116 11.04 7.55 -8.44
CA THR A 116 11.48 6.42 -7.62
C THR A 116 12.86 6.65 -6.98
N LEU A 117 13.80 7.26 -7.75
CA LEU A 117 15.12 7.60 -7.23
C LEU A 117 15.03 8.69 -6.17
N LEU A 118 14.19 9.70 -6.41
CA LEU A 118 13.95 10.80 -5.48
C LEU A 118 13.39 10.28 -4.14
N ALA A 119 12.39 9.38 -4.18
CA ALA A 119 11.84 8.78 -2.96
C ALA A 119 12.87 7.96 -2.17
N ARG A 120 13.75 7.22 -2.86
CA ARG A 120 14.88 6.52 -2.21
C ARG A 120 15.87 7.48 -1.60
N ALA A 121 16.14 8.59 -2.27
CA ALA A 121 17.05 9.61 -1.77
C ALA A 121 16.53 10.27 -0.49
N VAL A 122 15.23 10.52 -0.38
CA VAL A 122 14.58 11.01 0.85
C VAL A 122 14.86 10.06 2.03
N ALA A 123 14.65 8.76 1.82
CA ALA A 123 14.88 7.76 2.87
C ALA A 123 16.35 7.66 3.27
N GLY A 124 17.26 7.68 2.28
CA GLY A 124 18.70 7.66 2.52
C GLY A 124 19.19 8.91 3.24
N GLU A 125 18.68 10.08 2.88
CA GLU A 125 18.99 11.36 3.53
C GLU A 125 18.47 11.41 4.97
N ALA A 126 17.25 10.89 5.20
CA ALA A 126 16.66 10.78 6.53
C ALA A 126 17.27 9.66 7.38
N GLY A 127 17.93 8.68 6.76
CA GLY A 127 18.52 7.52 7.45
C GLY A 127 17.48 6.53 7.98
N VAL A 128 16.28 6.49 7.38
CA VAL A 128 15.16 5.64 7.83
C VAL A 128 14.93 4.45 6.90
N PRO A 129 14.31 3.35 7.37
CA PRO A 129 13.92 2.22 6.56
C PRO A 129 12.98 2.63 5.41
N PHE A 130 13.18 2.02 4.24
CA PHE A 130 12.42 2.28 3.04
C PHE A 130 11.74 1.00 2.55
N PHE A 131 10.40 0.99 2.57
CA PHE A 131 9.59 -0.11 2.07
C PHE A 131 9.08 0.22 0.67
N TYR A 132 9.45 -0.58 -0.32
CA TYR A 132 9.09 -0.38 -1.72
C TYR A 132 8.05 -1.38 -2.20
N ARG A 133 7.03 -0.89 -2.93
CA ARG A 133 6.10 -1.70 -3.72
C ARG A 133 5.69 -0.97 -5.00
N ALA A 134 5.49 -1.75 -6.06
CA ALA A 134 4.81 -1.25 -7.25
C ALA A 134 3.30 -1.44 -7.09
N GLY A 135 2.50 -0.50 -7.57
CA GLY A 135 1.04 -0.57 -7.55
C GLY A 135 0.51 -1.82 -8.25
N SER A 136 1.14 -2.21 -9.37
CA SER A 136 0.83 -3.44 -10.09
C SER A 136 0.99 -4.73 -9.27
N GLU A 137 1.85 -4.74 -8.24
CA GLU A 137 2.00 -5.88 -7.34
C GLU A 137 0.76 -6.12 -6.46
N PHE A 138 -0.12 -5.15 -6.36
CA PHE A 138 -1.40 -5.27 -5.64
C PHE A 138 -2.55 -5.72 -6.55
N GLU A 139 -2.36 -5.69 -7.88
CA GLU A 139 -3.30 -6.22 -8.85
C GLU A 139 -3.12 -7.73 -8.94
N GLU A 140 -4.11 -8.48 -8.52
CA GLU A 140 -4.10 -9.94 -8.57
C GLU A 140 -5.44 -10.45 -9.06
N MET A 141 -5.44 -11.57 -9.79
CA MET A 141 -6.67 -12.22 -10.26
C MET A 141 -7.52 -12.79 -9.12
N PHE A 142 -6.90 -13.08 -7.96
CA PHE A 142 -7.59 -13.67 -6.83
C PHE A 142 -8.14 -12.62 -5.87
N VAL A 143 -9.41 -12.78 -5.49
CA VAL A 143 -10.12 -11.86 -4.61
C VAL A 143 -9.44 -11.75 -3.24
N GLY A 144 -9.14 -10.51 -2.82
CA GLY A 144 -8.63 -10.20 -1.49
C GLY A 144 -7.11 -10.35 -1.30
N VAL A 145 -6.36 -10.84 -2.29
CA VAL A 145 -4.89 -10.94 -2.19
C VAL A 145 -4.25 -9.55 -2.14
N GLY A 146 -4.70 -8.62 -2.98
CA GLY A 146 -4.21 -7.24 -2.98
C GLY A 146 -4.41 -6.56 -1.61
N SER A 147 -5.61 -6.65 -1.04
CA SER A 147 -5.90 -6.10 0.30
C SER A 147 -5.07 -6.75 1.42
N LYS A 148 -4.76 -8.06 1.31
CA LYS A 148 -3.87 -8.76 2.25
C LYS A 148 -2.45 -8.20 2.14
N ARG A 149 -1.94 -7.97 0.92
CA ARG A 149 -0.61 -7.41 0.67
C ARG A 149 -0.47 -5.99 1.21
N VAL A 150 -1.48 -5.15 1.02
CA VAL A 150 -1.51 -3.81 1.61
C VAL A 150 -1.38 -3.90 3.13
N ARG A 151 -2.20 -4.70 3.80
CA ARG A 151 -2.11 -4.89 5.27
C ARG A 151 -0.75 -5.39 5.72
N GLN A 152 -0.13 -6.32 4.99
CA GLN A 152 1.19 -6.85 5.31
C GLN A 152 2.27 -5.78 5.20
N LEU A 153 2.24 -4.95 4.13
CA LEU A 153 3.15 -3.83 3.94
C LEU A 153 3.09 -2.85 5.12
N PHE A 154 1.88 -2.41 5.47
CA PHE A 154 1.72 -1.46 6.57
C PHE A 154 2.00 -2.07 7.95
N SER A 155 1.69 -3.35 8.15
CA SER A 155 2.07 -4.06 9.38
C SER A 155 3.59 -4.20 9.52
N ALA A 156 4.33 -4.36 8.42
CA ALA A 156 5.79 -4.37 8.44
C ALA A 156 6.35 -2.97 8.74
N ALA A 157 5.78 -1.93 8.12
CA ALA A 157 6.16 -0.55 8.36
C ALA A 157 5.95 -0.12 9.82
N LYS A 158 4.81 -0.45 10.41
CA LYS A 158 4.50 -0.16 11.83
C LYS A 158 5.50 -0.75 12.83
N LYS A 159 6.17 -1.84 12.47
CA LYS A 159 7.20 -2.47 13.33
C LYS A 159 8.55 -1.75 13.28
N LYS A 160 8.76 -0.89 12.29
CA LYS A 160 10.05 -0.24 12.01
C LYS A 160 9.92 1.26 11.83
N THR A 161 9.16 1.89 12.67
CA THR A 161 9.02 3.35 12.72
C THR A 161 10.24 4.01 13.39
N PRO A 162 10.70 5.18 12.92
CA PRO A 162 10.21 5.91 11.75
C PRO A 162 10.63 5.28 10.43
N CYS A 163 9.75 5.31 9.40
CA CYS A 163 10.02 4.72 8.10
C CYS A 163 9.26 5.41 6.96
N ILE A 164 9.70 5.13 5.73
CA ILE A 164 9.01 5.56 4.51
C ILE A 164 8.43 4.34 3.80
N VAL A 165 7.16 4.42 3.44
CA VAL A 165 6.47 3.46 2.57
C VAL A 165 6.33 4.10 1.20
N PHE A 166 6.93 3.50 0.18
CA PHE A 166 6.86 4.00 -1.19
C PHE A 166 6.04 3.07 -2.09
N ILE A 167 5.05 3.64 -2.76
CA ILE A 167 4.19 2.94 -3.71
C ILE A 167 4.41 3.58 -5.08
N ASP A 168 5.10 2.84 -5.95
CA ASP A 168 5.30 3.28 -7.33
C ASP A 168 4.09 2.93 -8.19
N GLU A 169 3.82 3.73 -9.23
CA GLU A 169 2.69 3.51 -10.15
C GLU A 169 1.36 3.28 -9.42
N ILE A 170 1.03 4.19 -8.49
CA ILE A 170 -0.20 4.05 -7.68
C ILE A 170 -1.47 4.08 -8.54
N ASP A 171 -1.39 4.59 -9.75
CA ASP A 171 -2.46 4.60 -10.74
C ASP A 171 -2.95 3.20 -11.11
N ALA A 172 -2.11 2.17 -11.01
CA ALA A 172 -2.54 0.78 -11.17
C ALA A 172 -3.67 0.41 -10.20
N VAL A 173 -3.62 0.89 -8.96
CA VAL A 173 -4.62 0.59 -7.91
C VAL A 173 -5.62 1.74 -7.74
N GLY A 174 -5.17 2.96 -7.99
CA GLY A 174 -5.88 4.21 -7.66
C GLY A 174 -6.73 4.78 -8.78
N THR A 175 -6.84 4.13 -9.94
CA THR A 175 -7.59 4.68 -11.08
C THR A 175 -9.10 4.52 -10.92
N SER A 176 -9.84 5.60 -11.24
CA SER A 176 -11.31 5.67 -11.16
C SER A 176 -12.04 5.01 -12.34
N ARG A 177 -11.44 4.14 -13.13
CA ARG A 177 -12.08 3.54 -14.33
C ARG A 177 -13.19 2.55 -13.98
N LYS A 178 -14.35 2.74 -14.63
CA LYS A 178 -15.68 2.20 -14.24
C LYS A 178 -15.98 0.73 -14.57
N ALA A 179 -15.13 -0.07 -15.19
CA ALA A 179 -15.63 -1.27 -15.86
C ALA A 179 -15.19 -2.65 -15.34
N PHE A 180 -14.08 -2.81 -14.58
CA PHE A 180 -13.63 -4.16 -14.17
C PHE A 180 -13.23 -4.33 -12.69
N GLU A 181 -13.69 -3.50 -11.77
CA GLU A 181 -12.92 -3.03 -10.63
C GLU A 181 -13.43 -3.34 -9.23
N THR A 182 -14.16 -4.39 -9.02
CA THR A 182 -14.53 -4.74 -7.63
C THR A 182 -13.29 -5.10 -6.79
N GLN A 183 -12.22 -5.55 -7.43
CA GLN A 183 -10.99 -5.95 -6.74
C GLN A 183 -10.05 -4.77 -6.49
N SER A 184 -9.76 -3.96 -7.51
CA SER A 184 -8.91 -2.76 -7.37
C SER A 184 -9.53 -1.79 -6.36
N ARG A 185 -10.86 -1.63 -6.37
CA ARG A 185 -11.58 -0.84 -5.35
C ARG A 185 -11.41 -1.38 -3.92
N LYS A 186 -11.43 -2.70 -3.74
CA LYS A 186 -11.19 -3.29 -2.40
C LYS A 186 -9.76 -3.03 -1.93
N THR A 187 -8.80 -3.12 -2.83
CA THR A 187 -7.39 -2.83 -2.54
C THR A 187 -7.19 -1.35 -2.25
N LEU A 188 -7.78 -0.47 -3.06
CA LEU A 188 -7.78 0.97 -2.83
C LEU A 188 -8.40 1.31 -1.47
N ASN A 189 -9.60 0.81 -1.19
CA ASN A 189 -10.25 1.05 0.10
C ASN A 189 -9.42 0.54 1.29
N GLN A 190 -8.72 -0.59 1.12
CA GLN A 190 -7.81 -1.07 2.16
C GLN A 190 -6.62 -0.12 2.34
N LEU A 191 -6.05 0.40 1.25
CA LEU A 191 -4.96 1.40 1.32
C LEU A 191 -5.44 2.66 2.05
N LEU A 192 -6.61 3.18 1.69
CA LEU A 192 -7.20 4.33 2.35
C LEU A 192 -7.46 4.07 3.84
N THR A 193 -7.96 2.89 4.18
CA THR A 193 -8.18 2.49 5.58
C THR A 193 -6.89 2.42 6.38
N GLU A 194 -5.81 1.88 5.79
CA GLU A 194 -4.50 1.85 6.46
C GLU A 194 -3.96 3.27 6.66
N MET A 195 -4.08 4.15 5.66
CA MET A 195 -3.65 5.56 5.79
C MET A 195 -4.48 6.35 6.82
N ASP A 196 -5.79 6.11 6.86
CA ASP A 196 -6.66 6.76 7.85
C ASP A 196 -6.39 6.23 9.28
N GLY A 197 -5.94 4.98 9.39
CA GLY A 197 -5.63 4.29 10.63
C GLY A 197 -4.30 4.70 11.27
N PHE A 198 -3.50 5.59 10.66
CA PHE A 198 -2.29 6.13 11.27
C PHE A 198 -2.61 7.39 12.07
N GLU A 199 -2.02 7.50 13.23
CA GLU A 199 -1.88 8.80 13.89
C GLU A 199 -0.77 9.61 13.22
N GLN A 200 -0.90 10.93 13.19
CA GLN A 200 0.08 11.81 12.52
C GLN A 200 1.49 11.72 13.12
N ASN A 201 1.63 11.16 14.30
CA ASN A 201 2.89 11.06 15.04
C ASN A 201 3.50 9.66 15.03
N GLU A 202 2.95 8.69 14.30
CA GLU A 202 3.51 7.33 14.24
C GLU A 202 4.83 7.23 13.47
N GLY A 203 5.31 8.32 12.84
CA GLY A 203 6.59 8.35 12.12
C GLY A 203 6.57 7.58 10.80
N ILE A 204 5.40 7.24 10.26
CA ILE A 204 5.26 6.60 8.95
C ILE A 204 4.85 7.65 7.94
N ILE A 205 5.63 7.81 6.89
CA ILE A 205 5.29 8.67 5.75
C ILE A 205 5.09 7.79 4.52
N VAL A 206 3.94 7.95 3.88
CA VAL A 206 3.62 7.24 2.63
C VAL A 206 3.95 8.16 1.46
N ILE A 207 4.87 7.75 0.61
CA ILE A 207 5.17 8.45 -0.65
C ILE A 207 4.61 7.60 -1.78
N ALA A 208 3.81 8.18 -2.66
CA ALA A 208 3.35 7.49 -3.86
C ALA A 208 3.85 8.21 -5.12
N ALA A 209 4.03 7.48 -6.19
CA ALA A 209 4.36 8.05 -7.50
C ALA A 209 3.31 7.68 -8.54
N THR A 210 2.99 8.64 -9.40
CA THR A 210 2.10 8.43 -10.55
C THR A 210 2.57 9.21 -11.76
N ASN A 211 2.26 8.69 -12.93
CA ASN A 211 2.46 9.40 -14.19
C ASN A 211 1.19 10.15 -14.63
N ILE A 212 0.02 9.83 -14.05
CA ILE A 212 -1.29 10.31 -14.53
C ILE A 212 -2.15 10.70 -13.31
N THR A 213 -1.96 11.91 -12.81
CA THR A 213 -2.72 12.44 -11.65
C THR A 213 -4.21 12.57 -11.91
N GLU A 214 -4.62 12.92 -13.14
CA GLU A 214 -6.02 13.16 -13.50
C GLU A 214 -6.91 11.91 -13.43
N GLN A 215 -6.32 10.72 -13.46
CA GLN A 215 -7.03 9.46 -13.42
C GLN A 215 -7.18 8.88 -12.02
N LEU A 216 -6.51 9.46 -11.03
CA LEU A 216 -6.57 8.99 -9.65
C LEU A 216 -7.94 9.24 -9.03
N ASP A 217 -8.35 8.33 -8.15
CA ASP A 217 -9.57 8.51 -7.36
C ASP A 217 -9.38 9.73 -6.42
N PRO A 218 -10.31 10.70 -6.44
CA PRO A 218 -10.25 11.88 -5.56
C PRO A 218 -10.16 11.54 -4.07
N ALA A 219 -10.55 10.33 -3.67
CA ALA A 219 -10.41 9.89 -2.30
C ALA A 219 -8.95 9.77 -1.84
N LEU A 220 -8.00 9.57 -2.75
CA LEU A 220 -6.57 9.51 -2.43
C LEU A 220 -5.99 10.88 -2.03
N THR A 221 -6.47 11.96 -2.64
CA THR A 221 -5.94 13.32 -2.43
C THR A 221 -6.69 14.11 -1.36
N ARG A 222 -7.58 13.46 -0.59
CA ARG A 222 -8.27 14.10 0.53
C ARG A 222 -7.29 14.42 1.66
N PRO A 223 -7.54 15.52 2.42
CA PRO A 223 -6.76 15.86 3.59
C PRO A 223 -6.61 14.68 4.56
N GLY A 224 -5.39 14.48 5.06
CA GLY A 224 -5.06 13.35 5.94
C GLY A 224 -4.62 12.08 5.21
N ARG A 225 -4.51 12.11 3.87
CA ARG A 225 -4.00 11.05 3.00
C ARG A 225 -2.83 11.58 2.18
N PHE A 226 -2.92 11.60 0.85
CA PHE A 226 -1.92 12.28 0.00
C PHE A 226 -2.29 13.77 -0.11
N ASP A 227 -2.02 14.49 0.94
CA ASP A 227 -2.37 15.92 1.05
C ASP A 227 -1.29 16.85 0.51
N ARG A 228 -0.10 16.35 0.21
CA ARG A 228 0.96 17.07 -0.47
C ARG A 228 1.21 16.47 -1.86
N LEU A 229 1.04 17.30 -2.89
CA LEU A 229 1.30 16.94 -4.28
C LEU A 229 2.57 17.66 -4.74
N ILE A 230 3.59 16.89 -5.10
CA ILE A 230 4.86 17.41 -5.61
C ILE A 230 5.00 17.04 -7.07
N HIS A 231 5.20 18.05 -7.91
CA HIS A 231 5.39 17.84 -9.34
C HIS A 231 6.87 17.67 -9.67
N VAL A 232 7.21 16.61 -10.39
CA VAL A 232 8.56 16.32 -10.86
C VAL A 232 8.57 16.46 -12.39
N PRO A 233 8.86 17.65 -12.92
CA PRO A 233 8.85 17.90 -14.36
C PRO A 233 10.05 17.25 -15.07
N ASN A 234 10.03 17.28 -16.40
CA ASN A 234 11.24 16.97 -17.15
C ASN A 234 12.36 17.97 -16.81
N PRO A 235 13.61 17.50 -16.69
CA PRO A 235 14.72 18.37 -16.34
C PRO A 235 14.95 19.44 -17.44
N ASP A 236 15.26 20.64 -17.02
CA ASP A 236 15.67 21.74 -17.86
C ASP A 236 17.08 21.49 -18.48
N ILE A 237 17.63 22.48 -19.20
CA ILE A 237 18.95 22.35 -19.83
C ILE A 237 20.05 22.17 -18.78
N GLY A 238 19.95 22.92 -17.66
CA GLY A 238 20.91 22.81 -16.54
C GLY A 238 20.85 21.44 -15.89
N GLY A 239 19.66 20.98 -15.53
CA GLY A 239 19.45 19.67 -14.95
C GLY A 239 19.92 18.52 -15.83
N ARG A 240 19.65 18.59 -17.15
CA ARG A 240 20.19 17.56 -18.09
C ARG A 240 21.71 17.54 -18.10
N ARG A 241 22.36 18.71 -18.05
CA ARG A 241 23.81 18.81 -17.98
C ARG A 241 24.35 18.17 -16.70
N GLU A 242 23.72 18.45 -15.56
CA GLU A 242 24.12 17.85 -14.27
C GLU A 242 23.92 16.34 -14.25
N ILE A 243 22.80 15.84 -14.80
CA ILE A 243 22.55 14.40 -14.94
C ILE A 243 23.63 13.74 -15.79
N LEU A 244 23.96 14.31 -16.95
CA LEU A 244 25.01 13.80 -17.80
C LEU A 244 26.38 13.82 -17.11
N ALA A 245 26.72 14.92 -16.45
CA ALA A 245 27.99 15.04 -15.71
C ALA A 245 28.08 13.97 -14.60
N HIS A 246 26.99 13.72 -13.87
CA HIS A 246 26.94 12.70 -12.83
C HIS A 246 27.18 11.28 -13.38
N TYR A 247 26.54 10.92 -14.49
CA TYR A 247 26.71 9.58 -15.07
C TYR A 247 27.98 9.38 -15.89
N LEU A 248 28.60 10.46 -16.34
CA LEU A 248 29.87 10.43 -17.08
C LEU A 248 31.10 10.50 -16.18
N ALA A 249 30.93 10.90 -14.91
CA ALA A 249 32.05 11.09 -13.99
C ALA A 249 32.96 9.84 -13.83
N ASP A 250 32.36 8.65 -13.89
CA ASP A 250 33.05 7.37 -13.74
C ASP A 250 33.35 6.68 -15.10
N LYS A 251 33.13 7.36 -16.22
CA LYS A 251 33.33 6.77 -17.55
C LYS A 251 34.61 7.33 -18.18
N PRO A 252 35.42 6.47 -18.83
CA PRO A 252 36.55 6.94 -19.65
C PRO A 252 35.94 7.62 -20.90
N VAL A 253 35.84 8.95 -20.84
CA VAL A 253 35.42 9.77 -21.98
C VAL A 253 36.67 10.40 -22.54
N GLU A 254 36.96 10.15 -23.82
CA GLU A 254 38.01 10.88 -24.54
C GLU A 254 37.59 12.34 -24.69
N ALA A 255 38.50 13.25 -24.41
CA ALA A 255 38.28 14.69 -24.45
C ALA A 255 38.22 15.22 -25.89
#